data_b9fdd218ff101adcb071a55f60d33795
#
_entry.id   b9fdd218ff101adcb071a55f60d33795
#
_cell.length_a   1.000
_cell.length_b   1.000
_cell.length_c   1.000
_cell.angle_alpha   90.00
_cell.angle_beta   90.00
_cell.angle_gamma   90.00
#
_symmetry.space_group_name_H-M   'P 1'
#
loop_
_entity.id
_entity.type
_entity.pdbx_description
1 polymer ?
#
loop_
_entity_poly.entity_id
_entity_poly.type
_entity_poly.pdbx_seq_one_letter_code
_entity_poly.pdbx_strand_id
1 'polypeptide(L)'
;MTFELCFHRSIRLAGPGLVAAILLILSSASPARADRCDDLAVQLKTQIDGLTVGKTAANLIYLSHPQARQITLGCSGRNVSNQLFARAGSRKPSPAFLNLVASAAAIIFTLPKDDMLKGATRCIKRMGLFRGDDVSTRYRRLDMRCSRTKTEASITISRGVDE
;
A
#
# COMPACT_ATOMS: atom_id res chain seq x y z
N MET A 1 5.63 69.96 -25.61
CA MET A 1 4.19 69.77 -25.37
C MET A 1 4.04 68.75 -24.28
N THR A 2 3.71 69.26 -23.15
CA THR A 2 3.51 68.62 -21.84
C THR A 2 2.21 67.83 -21.83
N PHE A 3 2.23 66.60 -21.23
CA PHE A 3 1.07 66.09 -20.57
C PHE A 3 1.52 65.17 -19.38
N GLU A 4 1.57 65.80 -18.22
CA GLU A 4 1.57 65.17 -16.92
C GLU A 4 0.14 64.64 -16.66
N LEU A 5 0.00 63.36 -16.30
CA LEU A 5 -1.20 62.82 -15.68
C LEU A 5 -0.83 62.06 -14.41
N CYS A 6 -0.93 62.83 -13.32
CA CYS A 6 -1.00 62.34 -11.95
C CYS A 6 -2.16 61.32 -11.82
N PHE A 7 -1.86 60.07 -11.52
CA PHE A 7 -2.83 59.14 -11.00
C PHE A 7 -2.50 58.77 -9.55
N HIS A 8 -2.94 59.63 -8.68
CA HIS A 8 -2.95 59.37 -7.24
C HIS A 8 -4.09 58.44 -6.93
N ARG A 9 -3.82 57.12 -6.87
CA ARG A 9 -4.82 56.15 -6.42
C ARG A 9 -4.52 55.76 -4.99
N SER A 10 -5.29 56.30 -4.08
CA SER A 10 -5.32 56.01 -2.66
C SER A 10 -5.45 54.49 -2.41
N ILE A 11 -4.39 53.87 -1.95
CA ILE A 11 -4.43 52.51 -1.37
C ILE A 11 -5.09 52.65 0.02
N ARG A 12 -6.39 52.37 0.07
CA ARG A 12 -7.07 52.20 1.36
C ARG A 12 -6.57 50.92 1.99
N LEU A 13 -6.03 51.02 3.19
CA LEU A 13 -5.61 49.90 4.02
C LEU A 13 -6.77 48.89 4.15
N ALA A 14 -6.59 47.74 3.56
CA ALA A 14 -7.41 46.56 3.86
C ALA A 14 -7.06 46.10 5.28
N GLY A 15 -8.04 46.15 6.18
CA GLY A 15 -7.87 45.87 7.60
C GLY A 15 -7.36 44.44 7.88
N PRO A 16 -6.81 44.19 9.07
CA PRO A 16 -6.17 42.92 9.46
C PRO A 16 -7.10 41.70 9.44
N GLY A 17 -8.39 41.87 9.23
CA GLY A 17 -9.38 40.83 9.17
C GLY A 17 -9.30 39.95 7.90
N LEU A 18 -8.81 40.49 6.77
CA LEU A 18 -8.78 39.74 5.50
C LEU A 18 -7.59 38.77 5.44
N VAL A 19 -6.48 39.09 6.12
CA VAL A 19 -5.30 38.19 6.17
C VAL A 19 -5.55 37.00 7.08
N ALA A 20 -6.32 37.16 8.16
CA ALA A 20 -6.66 36.05 9.05
C ALA A 20 -7.60 35.03 8.40
N ALA A 21 -8.50 35.46 7.51
CA ALA A 21 -9.41 34.56 6.78
C ALA A 21 -8.68 33.71 5.74
N ILE A 22 -7.64 34.25 5.10
CA ILE A 22 -6.84 33.50 4.10
C ILE A 22 -5.96 32.45 4.77
N LEU A 23 -5.45 32.71 5.98
CA LEU A 23 -4.63 31.73 6.73
C LEU A 23 -5.45 30.53 7.24
N LEU A 24 -6.74 30.68 7.49
CA LEU A 24 -7.63 29.59 7.93
C LEU A 24 -8.01 28.62 6.80
N ILE A 25 -7.98 29.07 5.53
CA ILE A 25 -8.32 28.22 4.38
C ILE A 25 -7.14 27.30 3.98
N LEU A 26 -5.91 27.67 4.31
CA LEU A 26 -4.70 26.89 3.98
C LEU A 26 -4.46 25.69 4.92
N SER A 27 -5.15 25.60 6.04
CA SER A 27 -4.97 24.50 7.03
C SER A 27 -5.85 23.28 6.80
N SER A 28 -6.66 23.22 5.75
CA SER A 28 -7.52 22.06 5.41
C SER A 28 -6.91 21.14 4.33
N ALA A 29 -5.58 21.03 4.27
CA ALA A 29 -4.93 20.00 3.46
C ALA A 29 -5.14 18.63 4.12
N SER A 30 -6.27 18.00 3.81
CA SER A 30 -6.68 16.70 4.32
C SER A 30 -5.65 15.61 4.05
N PRO A 31 -5.37 14.75 5.01
CA PRO A 31 -4.53 13.55 4.84
C PRO A 31 -5.30 12.41 4.13
N ALA A 32 -5.89 12.69 2.97
CA ALA A 32 -6.75 11.76 2.23
C ALA A 32 -6.08 10.44 1.79
N ARG A 33 -4.78 10.26 2.07
CA ARG A 33 -4.04 9.03 1.73
C ARG A 33 -3.86 8.08 2.91
N ALA A 34 -3.71 8.59 4.11
CA ALA A 34 -3.66 7.78 5.33
C ALA A 34 -4.99 7.04 5.51
N ASP A 35 -6.10 7.76 5.35
CA ASP A 35 -7.45 7.23 5.50
C ASP A 35 -7.72 5.98 4.63
N ARG A 36 -7.31 6.00 3.35
CA ARG A 36 -7.51 4.84 2.45
C ARG A 36 -6.74 3.59 2.83
N CYS A 37 -5.58 3.73 3.43
CA CYS A 37 -4.78 2.59 3.85
C CYS A 37 -5.33 1.98 5.15
N ASP A 38 -5.79 2.84 6.05
CA ASP A 38 -6.46 2.42 7.29
C ASP A 38 -7.80 1.75 6.98
N ASP A 39 -8.58 2.28 6.03
CA ASP A 39 -9.81 1.64 5.54
C ASP A 39 -9.53 0.25 4.98
N LEU A 40 -8.45 0.09 4.21
CA LEU A 40 -8.03 -1.22 3.68
C LEU A 40 -7.63 -2.18 4.80
N ALA A 41 -6.95 -1.70 5.83
CA ALA A 41 -6.59 -2.51 6.99
C ALA A 41 -7.82 -2.95 7.79
N VAL A 42 -8.80 -2.07 7.96
CA VAL A 42 -10.10 -2.40 8.56
C VAL A 42 -10.84 -3.44 7.71
N GLN A 43 -10.87 -3.26 6.39
CA GLN A 43 -11.50 -4.20 5.47
C GLN A 43 -10.83 -5.59 5.53
N LEU A 44 -9.50 -5.65 5.59
CA LEU A 44 -8.77 -6.89 5.78
C LEU A 44 -9.15 -7.58 7.08
N LYS A 45 -9.22 -6.82 8.20
CA LYS A 45 -9.62 -7.34 9.51
C LYS A 45 -11.05 -7.89 9.51
N THR A 46 -11.98 -7.25 8.83
CA THR A 46 -13.40 -7.67 8.81
C THR A 46 -13.67 -8.84 7.89
N GLN A 47 -12.88 -9.04 6.84
CA GLN A 47 -13.10 -10.08 5.83
C GLN A 47 -12.20 -11.31 5.98
N ILE A 48 -11.18 -11.24 6.83
CA ILE A 48 -10.26 -12.36 7.07
C ILE A 48 -10.32 -12.75 8.54
N ASP A 49 -10.88 -13.92 8.82
CA ASP A 49 -10.99 -14.44 10.18
C ASP A 49 -9.61 -14.61 10.84
N GLY A 50 -9.49 -14.14 12.08
CA GLY A 50 -8.24 -14.21 12.82
C GLY A 50 -7.17 -13.19 12.45
N LEU A 51 -7.45 -12.28 11.49
CA LEU A 51 -6.55 -11.17 11.17
C LEU A 51 -6.72 -10.02 12.16
N THR A 52 -5.63 -9.54 12.71
CA THR A 52 -5.60 -8.37 13.58
C THR A 52 -4.72 -7.28 12.99
N VAL A 53 -5.14 -6.02 13.20
CA VAL A 53 -4.39 -4.83 12.79
C VAL A 53 -3.54 -4.37 13.97
N GLY A 54 -2.24 -4.26 13.75
CA GLY A 54 -1.27 -3.77 14.72
C GLY A 54 -0.88 -2.31 14.49
N LYS A 55 0.35 -1.98 14.83
CA LYS A 55 0.89 -0.61 14.69
C LYS A 55 1.10 -0.22 13.22
N THR A 56 1.01 1.08 12.98
CA THR A 56 1.45 1.70 11.72
C THR A 56 2.81 2.37 11.94
N ALA A 57 3.78 2.09 11.08
CA ALA A 57 5.09 2.73 11.11
C ALA A 57 5.68 2.81 9.69
N ALA A 58 6.26 3.95 9.33
CA ALA A 58 6.95 4.17 8.04
C ALA A 58 6.10 3.75 6.81
N ASN A 59 4.83 4.15 6.78
CA ASN A 59 3.85 3.79 5.73
C ASN A 59 3.55 2.29 5.61
N LEU A 60 3.85 1.51 6.65
CA LEU A 60 3.53 0.10 6.76
C LEU A 60 2.56 -0.12 7.91
N ILE A 61 1.48 -0.84 7.64
CA ILE A 61 0.57 -1.34 8.67
C ILE A 61 0.96 -2.80 8.95
N TYR A 62 1.33 -3.08 10.18
CA TYR A 62 1.63 -4.43 10.62
C TYR A 62 0.34 -5.18 10.90
N LEU A 63 0.23 -6.36 10.32
CA LEU A 63 -0.91 -7.25 10.51
C LEU A 63 -0.42 -8.53 11.19
N SER A 64 -1.30 -9.18 11.94
CA SER A 64 -1.00 -10.47 12.59
C SER A 64 -2.07 -11.49 12.25
N HIS A 65 -1.65 -12.73 11.98
CA HIS A 65 -2.52 -13.86 11.71
C HIS A 65 -1.81 -15.19 12.06
N PRO A 66 -2.51 -16.20 12.65
CA PRO A 66 -1.87 -17.45 13.07
C PRO A 66 -1.13 -18.23 11.98
N GLN A 67 -1.55 -18.09 10.73
CA GLN A 67 -0.95 -18.78 9.58
C GLN A 67 0.29 -18.10 9.00
N ALA A 68 0.65 -16.90 9.48
CA ALA A 68 1.80 -16.16 8.97
C ALA A 68 2.68 -15.67 10.13
N ARG A 69 3.99 -15.73 9.95
CA ARG A 69 4.94 -15.18 10.91
C ARG A 69 4.97 -13.64 10.88
N GLN A 70 4.74 -13.08 9.72
CA GLN A 70 4.67 -11.64 9.51
C GLN A 70 3.78 -11.33 8.32
N ILE A 71 2.96 -10.30 8.45
CA ILE A 71 2.21 -9.71 7.33
C ILE A 71 2.33 -8.19 7.47
N THR A 72 2.53 -7.50 6.36
CA THR A 72 2.46 -6.04 6.33
C THR A 72 1.74 -5.56 5.09
N LEU A 73 0.93 -4.52 5.29
CA LEU A 73 0.33 -3.74 4.22
C LEU A 73 1.16 -2.47 4.04
N GLY A 74 1.83 -2.36 2.90
CA GLY A 74 2.48 -1.13 2.48
C GLY A 74 1.45 -0.20 1.83
N CYS A 75 1.43 1.04 2.31
CA CYS A 75 0.49 2.05 1.85
C CYS A 75 1.00 2.74 0.59
N SER A 76 0.09 3.05 -0.34
CA SER A 76 0.44 3.74 -1.57
C SER A 76 1.02 5.14 -1.30
N GLY A 77 2.09 5.47 -1.98
CA GLY A 77 2.74 6.78 -1.98
C GLY A 77 2.63 7.47 -3.34
N ARG A 78 3.41 8.54 -3.55
CA ARG A 78 3.45 9.26 -4.84
C ARG A 78 3.85 8.35 -6.00
N ASN A 79 4.82 7.46 -5.76
CA ASN A 79 5.43 6.58 -6.78
C ASN A 79 5.34 5.10 -6.39
N VAL A 80 4.54 4.74 -5.39
CA VAL A 80 4.43 3.37 -4.87
C VAL A 80 2.96 3.02 -4.73
N SER A 81 2.55 1.92 -5.34
CA SER A 81 1.22 1.33 -5.14
C SER A 81 1.17 0.56 -3.81
N ASN A 82 -0.03 0.17 -3.40
CA ASN A 82 -0.17 -0.72 -2.25
C ASN A 82 0.65 -1.99 -2.44
N GLN A 83 1.25 -2.46 -1.35
CA GLN A 83 2.08 -3.66 -1.33
C GLN A 83 1.64 -4.58 -0.21
N LEU A 84 1.48 -5.85 -0.51
CA LEU A 84 1.32 -6.90 0.49
C LEU A 84 2.63 -7.65 0.63
N PHE A 85 3.17 -7.71 1.84
CA PHE A 85 4.26 -8.59 2.18
C PHE A 85 3.75 -9.63 3.19
N ALA A 86 4.06 -10.91 2.96
CA ALA A 86 3.73 -11.99 3.88
C ALA A 86 4.90 -12.97 3.99
N ARG A 87 5.19 -13.40 5.22
CA ARG A 87 6.24 -14.36 5.55
C ARG A 87 5.64 -15.57 6.25
N ALA A 88 5.89 -16.75 5.72
CA ALA A 88 5.54 -18.03 6.33
C ALA A 88 6.57 -18.42 7.39
N GLY A 89 6.15 -19.14 8.42
CA GLY A 89 7.04 -19.70 9.44
C GLY A 89 7.82 -20.95 8.97
N SER A 90 7.73 -21.31 7.71
CA SER A 90 8.41 -22.48 7.15
C SER A 90 8.92 -22.25 5.73
N ARG A 91 9.95 -23.00 5.32
CA ARG A 91 10.50 -22.97 3.96
C ARG A 91 9.50 -23.41 2.90
N LYS A 92 8.56 -24.29 3.27
CA LYS A 92 7.44 -24.73 2.43
C LYS A 92 6.15 -24.15 2.98
N PRO A 93 5.62 -23.06 2.40
CA PRO A 93 4.38 -22.46 2.88
C PRO A 93 3.21 -23.46 2.85
N SER A 94 2.40 -23.44 3.89
CA SER A 94 1.20 -24.26 3.99
C SER A 94 0.12 -23.79 3.02
N PRO A 95 -0.82 -24.64 2.61
CA PRO A 95 -1.99 -24.21 1.85
C PRO A 95 -2.80 -23.11 2.57
N ALA A 96 -2.88 -23.17 3.89
CA ALA A 96 -3.57 -22.17 4.70
C ALA A 96 -2.89 -20.79 4.60
N PHE A 97 -1.55 -20.73 4.64
CA PHE A 97 -0.79 -19.50 4.39
C PHE A 97 -1.05 -18.93 3.00
N LEU A 98 -1.02 -19.80 1.96
CA LEU A 98 -1.28 -19.35 0.58
C LEU A 98 -2.71 -18.81 0.40
N ASN A 99 -3.70 -19.46 1.04
CA ASN A 99 -5.08 -18.97 1.07
C ASN A 99 -5.21 -17.62 1.78
N LEU A 100 -4.51 -17.41 2.89
CA LEU A 100 -4.45 -16.13 3.59
C LEU A 100 -3.88 -15.03 2.69
N VAL A 101 -2.73 -15.29 2.06
CA VAL A 101 -2.10 -14.34 1.12
C VAL A 101 -3.03 -14.03 -0.04
N ALA A 102 -3.69 -15.04 -0.61
CA ALA A 102 -4.63 -14.87 -1.70
C ALA A 102 -5.86 -14.05 -1.30
N SER A 103 -6.42 -14.27 -0.10
CA SER A 103 -7.54 -13.47 0.42
C SER A 103 -7.13 -12.01 0.64
N ALA A 104 -5.99 -11.78 1.27
CA ALA A 104 -5.49 -10.42 1.48
C ALA A 104 -5.20 -9.70 0.16
N ALA A 105 -4.52 -10.36 -0.78
CA ALA A 105 -4.24 -9.79 -2.10
C ALA A 105 -5.52 -9.49 -2.89
N ALA A 106 -6.53 -10.36 -2.81
CA ALA A 106 -7.81 -10.17 -3.48
C ALA A 106 -8.51 -8.88 -3.02
N ILE A 107 -8.50 -8.62 -1.71
CA ILE A 107 -9.06 -7.40 -1.11
C ILE A 107 -8.25 -6.17 -1.53
N ILE A 108 -6.91 -6.20 -1.34
CA ILE A 108 -6.02 -5.06 -1.59
C ILE A 108 -6.04 -4.63 -3.05
N PHE A 109 -6.02 -5.59 -3.98
CA PHE A 109 -5.90 -5.31 -5.41
C PHE A 109 -7.22 -5.41 -6.17
N THR A 110 -8.32 -5.75 -5.49
CA THR A 110 -9.66 -5.90 -6.07
C THR A 110 -9.67 -6.92 -7.23
N LEU A 111 -9.11 -8.10 -6.98
CA LEU A 111 -8.99 -9.19 -7.93
C LEU A 111 -9.61 -10.49 -7.38
N PRO A 112 -10.03 -11.44 -8.22
CA PRO A 112 -10.56 -12.72 -7.77
C PRO A 112 -9.55 -13.48 -6.89
N LYS A 113 -9.99 -13.99 -5.74
CA LYS A 113 -9.17 -14.76 -4.80
C LYS A 113 -8.49 -15.96 -5.46
N ASP A 114 -9.21 -16.68 -6.33
CA ASP A 114 -8.67 -17.84 -7.03
C ASP A 114 -7.51 -17.49 -7.95
N ASP A 115 -7.56 -16.32 -8.59
CA ASP A 115 -6.46 -15.83 -9.40
C ASP A 115 -5.24 -15.48 -8.51
N MET A 116 -5.47 -14.88 -7.37
CA MET A 116 -4.40 -14.58 -6.41
C MET A 116 -3.76 -15.86 -5.88
N LEU A 117 -4.57 -16.88 -5.57
CA LEU A 117 -4.08 -18.19 -5.13
C LEU A 117 -3.26 -18.89 -6.21
N LYS A 118 -3.72 -18.87 -7.46
CA LYS A 118 -2.96 -19.41 -8.62
C LYS A 118 -1.64 -18.68 -8.79
N GLY A 119 -1.65 -17.33 -8.73
CA GLY A 119 -0.44 -16.51 -8.85
C GLY A 119 0.58 -16.80 -7.75
N ALA A 120 0.16 -16.75 -6.48
CA ALA A 120 1.00 -17.02 -5.32
C ALA A 120 1.57 -18.46 -5.35
N THR A 121 0.74 -19.45 -5.66
CA THR A 121 1.16 -20.85 -5.79
C THR A 121 2.19 -21.03 -6.91
N ARG A 122 1.95 -20.40 -8.07
CA ARG A 122 2.89 -20.43 -9.20
C ARG A 122 4.22 -19.79 -8.84
N CYS A 123 4.21 -18.65 -8.13
CA CYS A 123 5.41 -17.96 -7.69
C CYS A 123 6.24 -18.86 -6.77
N ILE A 124 5.63 -19.46 -5.75
CA ILE A 124 6.31 -20.37 -4.81
C ILE A 124 6.85 -21.63 -5.52
N LYS A 125 6.07 -22.23 -6.42
CA LYS A 125 6.50 -23.43 -7.16
C LYS A 125 7.64 -23.17 -8.15
N ARG A 126 7.83 -21.93 -8.58
CA ARG A 126 8.95 -21.56 -9.47
C ARG A 126 10.30 -21.53 -8.77
N MET A 127 10.33 -21.37 -7.46
CA MET A 127 11.57 -21.46 -6.68
C MET A 127 12.07 -22.90 -6.66
N GLY A 128 13.35 -23.11 -6.89
CA GLY A 128 13.95 -24.44 -6.89
C GLY A 128 15.34 -24.47 -7.48
N LEU A 129 15.83 -25.69 -7.76
CA LEU A 129 17.22 -25.97 -8.12
C LEU A 129 17.74 -25.13 -9.31
N PHE A 130 16.86 -24.88 -10.31
CA PHE A 130 17.26 -24.17 -11.54
C PHE A 130 17.02 -22.65 -11.50
N ARG A 131 16.15 -22.15 -10.61
CA ARG A 131 15.76 -20.73 -10.56
C ARG A 131 16.15 -20.03 -9.26
N GLY A 132 16.81 -20.77 -8.37
CA GLY A 132 17.21 -20.24 -7.06
C GLY A 132 16.07 -20.06 -6.09
N ASP A 133 16.38 -19.40 -4.99
CA ASP A 133 15.49 -19.17 -3.87
C ASP A 133 14.86 -17.75 -3.88
N ASP A 134 15.05 -16.98 -4.97
CA ASP A 134 14.41 -15.66 -5.19
C ASP A 134 13.90 -15.60 -6.63
N VAL A 135 12.59 -15.45 -6.79
CA VAL A 135 11.92 -15.47 -8.09
C VAL A 135 10.89 -14.35 -8.17
N SER A 136 10.95 -13.59 -9.24
CA SER A 136 9.91 -12.62 -9.60
C SER A 136 9.05 -13.16 -10.74
N THR A 137 7.76 -12.90 -10.69
CA THR A 137 6.80 -13.25 -11.74
C THR A 137 5.70 -12.22 -11.81
N ARG A 138 5.25 -11.92 -13.02
CA ARG A 138 4.08 -11.04 -13.23
C ARG A 138 2.84 -11.90 -13.46
N TYR A 139 1.76 -11.58 -12.73
CA TYR A 139 0.49 -12.26 -12.84
C TYR A 139 -0.67 -11.29 -12.67
N ARG A 140 -1.58 -11.21 -13.65
CA ARG A 140 -2.74 -10.27 -13.62
C ARG A 140 -2.35 -8.82 -13.32
N ARG A 141 -1.29 -8.31 -13.96
CA ARG A 141 -0.71 -6.95 -13.75
C ARG A 141 -0.19 -6.72 -12.33
N LEU A 142 0.02 -7.78 -11.57
CA LEU A 142 0.70 -7.72 -10.28
C LEU A 142 2.08 -8.32 -10.39
N ASP A 143 3.04 -7.67 -9.78
CA ASP A 143 4.38 -8.19 -9.58
C ASP A 143 4.39 -9.00 -8.29
N MET A 144 4.78 -10.26 -8.41
CA MET A 144 4.89 -11.18 -7.29
C MET A 144 6.34 -11.62 -7.16
N ARG A 145 6.97 -11.25 -6.06
CA ARG A 145 8.31 -11.72 -5.70
C ARG A 145 8.20 -12.72 -4.58
N CYS A 146 8.75 -13.90 -4.81
CA CYS A 146 8.81 -14.96 -3.82
C CYS A 146 10.26 -15.21 -3.46
N SER A 147 10.56 -15.24 -2.19
CA SER A 147 11.89 -15.59 -1.71
C SER A 147 11.82 -16.70 -0.66
N ARG A 148 12.93 -17.44 -0.53
CA ARG A 148 13.04 -18.56 0.37
C ARG A 148 14.40 -18.51 1.07
N THR A 149 14.39 -18.69 2.37
CA THR A 149 15.59 -18.90 3.18
C THR A 149 15.72 -20.37 3.59
N LYS A 150 16.66 -20.69 4.46
CA LYS A 150 16.78 -22.06 5.02
C LYS A 150 15.53 -22.46 5.82
N THR A 151 14.86 -21.53 6.47
CA THR A 151 13.78 -21.76 7.44
C THR A 151 12.43 -21.20 7.04
N GLU A 152 12.39 -20.21 6.16
CA GLU A 152 11.20 -19.40 5.89
C GLU A 152 11.01 -19.20 4.38
N ALA A 153 9.79 -18.85 4.00
CA ALA A 153 9.48 -18.33 2.66
C ALA A 153 8.67 -17.04 2.79
N SER A 154 8.82 -16.13 1.85
CA SER A 154 8.05 -14.89 1.80
C SER A 154 7.49 -14.62 0.42
N ILE A 155 6.41 -13.88 0.38
CA ILE A 155 5.75 -13.39 -0.84
C ILE A 155 5.56 -11.89 -0.70
N THR A 156 5.99 -11.15 -1.71
CA THR A 156 5.67 -9.73 -1.88
C THR A 156 4.80 -9.59 -3.11
N ILE A 157 3.67 -8.90 -2.98
CA ILE A 157 2.75 -8.62 -4.10
C ILE A 157 2.56 -7.12 -4.17
N SER A 158 2.76 -6.54 -5.34
CA SER A 158 2.56 -5.13 -5.62
C SER A 158 1.94 -4.96 -7.00
N ARG A 159 1.28 -3.82 -7.24
CA ARG A 159 0.87 -3.47 -8.59
C ARG A 159 2.10 -2.91 -9.30
N GLY A 160 2.44 -3.47 -10.46
CA GLY A 160 3.48 -2.91 -11.32
C GLY A 160 3.13 -1.46 -11.68
N VAL A 161 4.15 -0.60 -11.71
CA VAL A 161 4.00 0.72 -12.34
C VAL A 161 3.87 0.42 -13.83
N ASP A 162 2.77 0.82 -14.45
CA ASP A 162 2.65 0.76 -15.90
C ASP A 162 3.64 1.81 -16.44
N GLU A 163 4.71 1.33 -17.10
CA GLU A 163 5.62 2.13 -17.90
C GLU A 163 4.90 2.61 -19.15
#